data_b30d518f0c019a7f1bf41ee2a3bf2f7c
#
_entry.id   b30d518f0c019a7f1bf41ee2a3bf2f7c
#
_cell.length_a   1.000
_cell.length_b   1.000
_cell.length_c   1.000
_cell.angle_alpha   90.00
_cell.angle_beta   90.00
_cell.angle_gamma   90.00
#
_symmetry.space_group_name_H-M   'P 1'
#
loop_
_entity.id
_entity.type
_entity.pdbx_description
1 polymer ?
#
loop_
_entity_poly.entity_id
_entity_poly.type
_entity_poly.pdbx_seq_one_letter_code
_entity_poly.pdbx_strand_id
1 'polypeptide(L)'
;MKKVILIFVTIVLSGLLYAKDNKSTDALLREIDGIIKNRQTYGAEKEARIADLKKLLAEATSDEQRYGFCGRLFDEYRAYNLDSSFVYAQRKEELAHRMDKLDYLDDAAMNMAEVMGTTGMYKEALELLGQIDKKTLPDYLYGYYYHLYRTIYGLMGDYAVTEKAKKEYYRMTDLYRDSLLQVNASDSLGHVLVMADKCIVHAQYDEAIRMLMEYYNKPSLDDHSKAMLTYTLSEGYRLKGDKQGQKHYLALSAIADLKSAVKEYVSLRKLASLVYDEGDIDRAYNYLKCSLEDATLCNARLRTLEISQVFPIIDQAYQLKTKRQQQEMKVSLICISLLSVFLLVAIFFVYKQMKKVAAARREVVDTNTLLQELNEELHDSNSQLKEMNHTLSEANYIKE
;
A
#
# COMPACT_ATOMS: atom_id res chain seq x y z
N MET A 1 -14.19 0.48 -47.96
CA MET A 1 -13.17 -0.28 -47.28
C MET A 1 -11.98 0.58 -46.82
N LYS A 2 -11.27 1.36 -47.64
CA LYS A 2 -10.11 2.19 -47.24
C LYS A 2 -10.42 3.24 -46.15
N LYS A 3 -11.59 3.88 -46.13
CA LYS A 3 -11.99 4.86 -45.09
C LYS A 3 -12.33 4.23 -43.73
N VAL A 4 -12.83 2.99 -43.70
CA VAL A 4 -13.12 2.25 -42.44
C VAL A 4 -11.82 1.74 -41.82
N ILE A 5 -10.86 1.31 -42.62
CA ILE A 5 -9.53 0.89 -42.15
C ILE A 5 -8.75 2.08 -41.59
N LEU A 6 -8.87 3.27 -42.18
CA LEU A 6 -8.20 4.49 -41.69
C LEU A 6 -8.77 4.95 -40.33
N ILE A 7 -10.11 4.83 -40.14
CA ILE A 7 -10.76 5.14 -38.84
C ILE A 7 -10.35 4.11 -37.77
N PHE A 8 -10.26 2.83 -38.13
CA PHE A 8 -9.81 1.80 -37.19
C PHE A 8 -8.33 1.95 -36.82
N VAL A 9 -7.47 2.34 -37.76
CA VAL A 9 -6.04 2.61 -37.52
C VAL A 9 -5.86 3.87 -36.69
N THR A 10 -6.66 4.93 -36.88
CA THR A 10 -6.60 6.13 -36.01
C THR A 10 -7.12 5.86 -34.61
N ILE A 11 -8.14 5.02 -34.42
CA ILE A 11 -8.63 4.62 -33.08
C ILE A 11 -7.62 3.72 -32.37
N VAL A 12 -6.96 2.82 -33.10
CA VAL A 12 -5.89 1.97 -32.53
C VAL A 12 -4.60 2.76 -32.24
N LEU A 13 -4.23 3.73 -33.09
CA LEU A 13 -3.08 4.61 -32.81
C LEU A 13 -3.37 5.61 -31.69
N SER A 14 -4.58 6.13 -31.55
CA SER A 14 -4.94 6.96 -30.39
C SER A 14 -4.97 6.17 -29.09
N GLY A 15 -5.33 4.87 -29.13
CA GLY A 15 -5.21 3.95 -27.99
C GLY A 15 -3.76 3.62 -27.59
N LEU A 16 -2.84 3.62 -28.56
CA LEU A 16 -1.41 3.33 -28.32
C LEU A 16 -0.58 4.54 -27.85
N LEU A 17 -1.06 5.76 -28.10
CA LEU A 17 -0.42 6.99 -27.57
C LEU A 17 -0.80 7.31 -26.12
N TYR A 18 -1.81 6.63 -25.55
CA TYR A 18 -2.19 6.73 -24.14
C TYR A 18 -1.42 5.76 -23.21
N ALA A 19 -0.48 5.00 -23.75
CA ALA A 19 0.19 3.89 -23.03
C ALA A 19 1.54 4.28 -22.41
N LYS A 20 1.68 5.49 -21.81
CA LYS A 20 2.99 5.87 -21.23
C LYS A 20 3.15 5.58 -19.74
N ASP A 21 2.08 5.25 -18.99
CA ASP A 21 2.22 4.82 -17.57
C ASP A 21 1.03 3.98 -17.08
N ASN A 22 0.45 3.11 -17.92
CA ASN A 22 -0.73 2.32 -17.55
C ASN A 22 -0.32 1.02 -16.82
N LYS A 23 0.27 1.16 -15.63
CA LYS A 23 0.27 0.03 -14.68
C LYS A 23 -1.18 -0.33 -14.36
N SER A 24 -1.54 -1.62 -14.43
CA SER A 24 -2.86 -2.05 -13.94
C SER A 24 -3.01 -1.66 -12.46
N THR A 25 -4.22 -1.36 -12.00
CA THR A 25 -4.49 -1.02 -10.59
C THR A 25 -3.92 -2.08 -9.64
N ASP A 26 -4.00 -3.36 -10.00
CA ASP A 26 -3.40 -4.45 -9.20
C ASP A 26 -1.87 -4.37 -9.14
N ALA A 27 -1.21 -3.88 -10.18
CA ALA A 27 0.24 -3.65 -10.14
C ALA A 27 0.59 -2.50 -9.20
N LEU A 28 -0.23 -1.42 -9.18
CA LEU A 28 -0.08 -0.31 -8.25
C LEU A 28 -0.29 -0.76 -6.79
N LEU A 29 -1.30 -1.60 -6.52
CA LEU A 29 -1.52 -2.14 -5.18
C LEU A 29 -0.33 -2.99 -4.71
N ARG A 30 0.27 -3.82 -5.58
CA ARG A 30 1.51 -4.56 -5.25
C ARG A 30 2.71 -3.62 -5.02
N GLU A 31 2.79 -2.52 -5.76
CA GLU A 31 3.83 -1.50 -5.52
C GLU A 31 3.65 -0.86 -4.14
N ILE A 32 2.43 -0.50 -3.74
CA ILE A 32 2.12 0.02 -2.40
C ILE A 32 2.53 -0.99 -1.33
N ASP A 33 2.18 -2.28 -1.49
CA ASP A 33 2.56 -3.34 -0.55
C ASP A 33 4.09 -3.41 -0.36
N GLY A 34 4.85 -3.24 -1.45
CA GLY A 34 6.31 -3.19 -1.45
C GLY A 34 6.87 -1.94 -0.75
N ILE A 35 6.28 -0.77 -1.02
CA ILE A 35 6.69 0.51 -0.40
C ILE A 35 6.43 0.49 1.10
N ILE A 36 5.27 0.01 1.55
CA ILE A 36 4.94 -0.11 2.97
C ILE A 36 5.95 -0.99 3.72
N LYS A 37 6.37 -2.11 3.12
CA LYS A 37 7.41 -2.98 3.70
C LYS A 37 8.76 -2.29 3.83
N ASN A 38 9.10 -1.40 2.89
CA ASN A 38 10.39 -0.72 2.81
C ASN A 38 10.32 0.76 3.22
N ARG A 39 9.23 1.21 3.88
CA ARG A 39 8.99 2.63 4.18
C ARG A 39 10.08 3.30 5.02
N GLN A 40 10.85 2.51 5.80
CA GLN A 40 11.98 3.03 6.57
C GLN A 40 13.06 3.66 5.68
N THR A 41 13.26 3.15 4.46
CA THR A 41 14.23 3.71 3.51
C THR A 41 13.85 5.14 3.13
N TYR A 42 12.59 5.38 2.75
CA TYR A 42 12.10 6.73 2.40
C TYR A 42 12.14 7.69 3.60
N GLY A 43 11.82 7.17 4.80
CA GLY A 43 11.97 7.93 6.04
C GLY A 43 13.43 8.31 6.32
N ALA A 44 14.38 7.40 6.13
CA ALA A 44 15.80 7.67 6.31
C ALA A 44 16.34 8.73 5.33
N GLU A 45 15.90 8.71 4.07
CA GLU A 45 16.25 9.74 3.09
C GLU A 45 15.69 11.12 3.48
N LYS A 46 14.47 11.16 4.01
CA LYS A 46 13.85 12.39 4.55
C LYS A 46 14.64 12.93 5.74
N GLU A 47 14.97 12.08 6.69
CA GLU A 47 15.77 12.46 7.88
C GLU A 47 17.19 12.94 7.51
N ALA A 48 17.82 12.35 6.50
CA ALA A 48 19.10 12.81 5.99
C ALA A 48 19.00 14.25 5.44
N ARG A 49 17.98 14.57 4.62
CA ARG A 49 17.76 15.96 4.12
C ARG A 49 17.51 16.94 5.26
N ILE A 50 16.73 16.53 6.27
CA ILE A 50 16.48 17.35 7.47
C ILE A 50 17.78 17.59 8.24
N ALA A 51 18.62 16.56 8.41
CA ALA A 51 19.92 16.69 9.10
C ALA A 51 20.86 17.66 8.37
N ASP A 52 20.93 17.58 7.04
CA ASP A 52 21.72 18.51 6.23
C ASP A 52 21.23 19.95 6.37
N LEU A 53 19.90 20.17 6.35
CA LEU A 53 19.33 21.50 6.57
C LEU A 53 19.63 22.06 7.98
N LYS A 54 19.57 21.22 9.00
CA LYS A 54 19.94 21.60 10.39
C LYS A 54 21.40 22.01 10.50
N LYS A 55 22.30 21.30 9.80
CA LYS A 55 23.72 21.66 9.74
C LYS A 55 23.91 23.02 9.06
N LEU A 56 23.26 23.25 7.91
CA LEU A 56 23.30 24.54 7.22
C LEU A 56 22.73 25.68 8.09
N LEU A 57 21.66 25.41 8.83
CA LEU A 57 21.10 26.39 9.79
C LEU A 57 22.10 26.74 10.90
N ALA A 58 22.83 25.76 11.41
CA ALA A 58 23.86 25.99 12.46
C ALA A 58 25.07 26.80 11.93
N GLU A 59 25.43 26.63 10.66
CA GLU A 59 26.53 27.33 9.99
C GLU A 59 26.11 28.72 9.42
N ALA A 60 24.81 29.07 9.46
CA ALA A 60 24.30 30.33 8.93
C ALA A 60 24.87 31.56 9.67
N THR A 61 25.34 32.55 8.90
CA THR A 61 26.01 33.75 9.43
C THR A 61 25.09 34.95 9.55
N SER A 62 23.96 35.00 8.82
CA SER A 62 22.97 36.08 8.90
C SER A 62 21.59 35.59 9.31
N ASP A 63 20.74 36.50 9.80
CA ASP A 63 19.36 36.17 10.17
C ASP A 63 18.49 35.89 8.94
N GLU A 64 18.77 36.47 7.75
CA GLU A 64 18.13 36.11 6.51
C GLU A 64 18.41 34.66 6.10
N GLN A 65 19.67 34.23 6.22
CA GLN A 65 20.02 32.83 5.94
C GLN A 65 19.31 31.87 6.91
N ARG A 66 19.32 32.23 8.23
CA ARG A 66 18.61 31.42 9.25
C ARG A 66 17.12 31.35 8.97
N TYR A 67 16.49 32.45 8.58
CA TYR A 67 15.09 32.50 8.19
C TYR A 67 14.80 31.58 7.02
N GLY A 68 15.62 31.63 5.96
CA GLY A 68 15.48 30.78 4.80
C GLY A 68 15.63 29.29 5.13
N PHE A 69 16.61 28.91 5.99
CA PHE A 69 16.77 27.52 6.42
C PHE A 69 15.64 27.06 7.35
N CYS A 70 15.12 27.94 8.21
CA CYS A 70 13.92 27.61 9.00
C CYS A 70 12.70 27.38 8.10
N GLY A 71 12.54 28.15 7.02
CA GLY A 71 11.47 27.92 6.03
C GLY A 71 11.60 26.56 5.35
N ARG A 72 12.80 26.20 4.89
CA ARG A 72 13.03 24.88 4.30
C ARG A 72 12.80 23.75 5.29
N LEU A 73 13.17 23.91 6.57
CA LEU A 73 12.88 22.92 7.62
C LEU A 73 11.39 22.85 7.93
N PHE A 74 10.68 23.98 7.92
CA PHE A 74 9.22 24.01 8.00
C PHE A 74 8.59 23.16 6.88
N ASP A 75 9.01 23.36 5.63
CA ASP A 75 8.51 22.62 4.47
C ASP A 75 8.79 21.11 4.56
N GLU A 76 9.98 20.71 5.06
CA GLU A 76 10.28 19.30 5.28
C GLU A 76 9.42 18.68 6.38
N TYR A 77 9.05 19.44 7.41
CA TYR A 77 8.31 18.95 8.56
C TYR A 77 6.77 19.04 8.45
N ARG A 78 6.21 19.96 7.67
CA ARG A 78 4.75 20.28 7.68
C ARG A 78 3.82 19.11 7.39
N ALA A 79 4.30 18.09 6.67
CA ALA A 79 3.55 16.85 6.41
C ALA A 79 4.26 15.60 6.98
N TYR A 80 5.27 15.79 7.85
CA TYR A 80 6.08 14.72 8.42
C TYR A 80 6.07 14.72 9.95
N ASN A 81 6.18 15.89 10.59
CA ASN A 81 6.08 16.08 12.05
C ASN A 81 5.61 17.50 12.35
N LEU A 82 4.34 17.66 12.71
CA LEU A 82 3.70 18.97 12.88
C LEU A 82 4.27 19.77 14.05
N ASP A 83 4.69 19.12 15.14
CA ASP A 83 5.31 19.81 16.29
C ASP A 83 6.63 20.47 15.88
N SER A 84 7.47 19.74 15.15
CA SER A 84 8.73 20.29 14.63
C SER A 84 8.47 21.40 13.62
N SER A 85 7.45 21.26 12.75
CA SER A 85 7.05 22.29 11.81
C SER A 85 6.67 23.59 12.54
N PHE A 86 5.85 23.48 13.59
CA PHE A 86 5.46 24.63 14.40
C PHE A 86 6.66 25.35 15.06
N VAL A 87 7.61 24.58 15.59
CA VAL A 87 8.85 25.14 16.16
C VAL A 87 9.64 25.94 15.13
N TYR A 88 9.73 25.49 13.88
CA TYR A 88 10.44 26.23 12.85
C TYR A 88 9.66 27.45 12.35
N ALA A 89 8.33 27.43 12.36
CA ALA A 89 7.49 28.59 12.10
C ALA A 89 7.69 29.66 13.18
N GLN A 90 7.73 29.30 14.48
CA GLN A 90 8.04 30.20 15.57
C GLN A 90 9.45 30.82 15.46
N ARG A 91 10.45 30.00 15.10
CA ARG A 91 11.81 30.53 14.85
C ARG A 91 11.86 31.54 13.70
N LYS A 92 11.05 31.34 12.66
CA LYS A 92 10.90 32.32 11.57
C LYS A 92 10.33 33.63 12.11
N GLU A 93 9.29 33.57 12.95
CA GLU A 93 8.69 34.73 13.58
C GLU A 93 9.72 35.51 14.41
N GLU A 94 10.49 34.86 15.30
CA GLU A 94 11.55 35.46 16.09
C GLU A 94 12.61 36.14 15.22
N LEU A 95 13.01 35.48 14.13
CA LEU A 95 13.98 36.05 13.18
C LEU A 95 13.41 37.27 12.43
N ALA A 96 12.15 37.22 12.01
CA ALA A 96 11.46 38.30 11.33
C ALA A 96 11.35 39.55 12.22
N HIS A 97 11.04 39.36 13.52
CA HIS A 97 11.04 40.45 14.51
C HIS A 97 12.42 41.09 14.66
N ARG A 98 13.51 40.30 14.72
CA ARG A 98 14.87 40.83 14.82
C ARG A 98 15.29 41.64 13.58
N MET A 99 14.77 41.24 12.40
CA MET A 99 15.08 41.92 11.15
C MET A 99 14.14 43.11 10.86
N ASP A 100 13.08 43.28 11.66
CA ASP A 100 12.02 44.29 11.45
C ASP A 100 11.40 44.20 10.03
N LYS A 101 11.11 42.98 9.57
CA LYS A 101 10.54 42.71 8.25
C LYS A 101 9.10 42.23 8.34
N LEU A 102 8.16 43.07 7.96
CA LEU A 102 6.73 42.77 8.06
C LEU A 102 6.30 41.58 7.16
N ASP A 103 6.82 41.55 5.94
CA ASP A 103 6.52 40.45 5.01
C ASP A 103 6.99 39.09 5.53
N TYR A 104 8.08 39.03 6.27
CA TYR A 104 8.59 37.83 6.91
C TYR A 104 7.74 37.46 8.15
N LEU A 105 7.22 38.45 8.89
CA LEU A 105 6.29 38.22 9.99
C LEU A 105 4.98 37.61 9.48
N ASP A 106 4.42 38.17 8.40
CA ASP A 106 3.19 37.68 7.77
C ASP A 106 3.37 36.23 7.24
N ASP A 107 4.50 35.96 6.61
CA ASP A 107 4.81 34.57 6.13
C ASP A 107 4.98 33.58 7.31
N ALA A 108 5.65 33.99 8.40
CA ALA A 108 5.77 33.14 9.60
C ALA A 108 4.41 32.90 10.27
N ALA A 109 3.56 33.92 10.37
CA ALA A 109 2.20 33.83 10.89
C ALA A 109 1.35 32.87 10.05
N MET A 110 1.46 32.93 8.71
CA MET A 110 0.79 31.98 7.82
C MET A 110 1.28 30.54 8.00
N ASN A 111 2.58 30.34 8.20
CA ASN A 111 3.11 29.00 8.49
C ASN A 111 2.55 28.44 9.81
N MET A 112 2.45 29.24 10.86
CA MET A 112 1.82 28.84 12.12
C MET A 112 0.33 28.55 11.95
N ALA A 113 -0.40 29.37 11.20
CA ALA A 113 -1.81 29.16 10.90
C ALA A 113 -2.05 27.87 10.09
N GLU A 114 -1.14 27.49 9.19
CA GLU A 114 -1.20 26.19 8.47
C GLU A 114 -1.15 25.02 9.44
N VAL A 115 -0.18 25.00 10.35
CA VAL A 115 -0.06 23.94 11.35
C VAL A 115 -1.27 23.90 12.29
N MET A 116 -1.73 25.07 12.77
CA MET A 116 -2.93 25.17 13.61
C MET A 116 -4.17 24.64 12.88
N GLY A 117 -4.36 25.01 11.61
CA GLY A 117 -5.46 24.51 10.78
C GLY A 117 -5.41 22.98 10.60
N THR A 118 -4.23 22.45 10.30
CA THR A 118 -4.02 21.00 10.13
C THR A 118 -4.26 20.20 11.42
N THR A 119 -3.99 20.81 12.58
CA THR A 119 -4.23 20.20 13.90
C THR A 119 -5.64 20.39 14.45
N GLY A 120 -6.50 21.14 13.74
CA GLY A 120 -7.90 21.39 14.13
C GLY A 120 -8.10 22.64 14.99
N MET A 121 -7.08 23.47 15.21
CA MET A 121 -7.14 24.74 15.93
C MET A 121 -7.61 25.86 14.98
N TYR A 122 -8.81 25.69 14.42
CA TYR A 122 -9.31 26.56 13.34
C TYR A 122 -9.52 27.99 13.75
N LYS A 123 -9.99 28.21 14.98
CA LYS A 123 -10.26 29.56 15.50
C LYS A 123 -8.95 30.33 15.63
N GLU A 124 -7.97 29.75 16.26
CA GLU A 124 -6.64 30.32 16.48
C GLU A 124 -5.93 30.60 15.13
N ALA A 125 -6.05 29.69 14.19
CA ALA A 125 -5.52 29.86 12.84
C ALA A 125 -6.16 31.05 12.11
N LEU A 126 -7.50 31.19 12.19
CA LEU A 126 -8.22 32.32 11.58
C LEU A 126 -7.95 33.64 12.29
N GLU A 127 -7.81 33.63 13.62
CA GLU A 127 -7.43 34.82 14.41
C GLU A 127 -6.03 35.32 13.99
N LEU A 128 -5.07 34.41 13.82
CA LEU A 128 -3.72 34.74 13.38
C LEU A 128 -3.71 35.30 11.96
N LEU A 129 -4.40 34.65 11.03
CA LEU A 129 -4.54 35.14 9.65
C LEU A 129 -5.27 36.50 9.58
N GLY A 130 -6.23 36.73 10.47
CA GLY A 130 -6.99 37.98 10.55
C GLY A 130 -6.16 39.19 11.02
N GLN A 131 -4.99 38.99 11.63
CA GLN A 131 -4.07 40.06 12.03
C GLN A 131 -3.23 40.58 10.86
N ILE A 132 -3.13 39.83 9.76
CA ILE A 132 -2.37 40.21 8.57
C ILE A 132 -3.11 41.33 7.83
N ASP A 133 -2.46 42.47 7.67
CA ASP A 133 -3.02 43.54 6.85
C ASP A 133 -2.85 43.21 5.36
N LYS A 134 -3.95 42.82 4.75
CA LYS A 134 -3.97 42.50 3.33
C LYS A 134 -3.41 43.61 2.41
N LYS A 135 -3.49 44.88 2.81
CA LYS A 135 -3.04 46.00 1.98
C LYS A 135 -1.51 46.12 1.90
N THR A 136 -0.81 45.60 2.90
CA THR A 136 0.66 45.57 2.96
C THR A 136 1.26 44.23 2.54
N LEU A 137 0.41 43.20 2.35
CA LEU A 137 0.86 41.88 1.98
C LEU A 137 1.47 41.88 0.56
N PRO A 138 2.69 41.40 0.35
CA PRO A 138 3.29 41.29 -0.97
C PRO A 138 2.52 40.32 -1.91
N ASP A 139 2.55 40.61 -3.21
CA ASP A 139 1.80 39.87 -4.22
C ASP A 139 2.10 38.37 -4.20
N TYR A 140 3.36 37.96 -3.94
CA TYR A 140 3.76 36.57 -3.91
C TYR A 140 3.17 35.78 -2.74
N LEU A 141 2.65 36.42 -1.69
CA LEU A 141 2.04 35.80 -0.53
C LEU A 141 0.51 35.64 -0.65
N TYR A 142 -0.17 36.37 -1.57
CA TYR A 142 -1.63 36.25 -1.70
C TYR A 142 -2.12 34.84 -1.99
N GLY A 143 -1.40 34.11 -2.82
CA GLY A 143 -1.75 32.72 -3.14
C GLY A 143 -1.76 31.82 -1.90
N TYR A 144 -0.75 31.97 -1.04
CA TYR A 144 -0.66 31.21 0.20
C TYR A 144 -1.70 31.64 1.24
N TYR A 145 -1.90 32.97 1.40
CA TYR A 145 -2.91 33.55 2.28
C TYR A 145 -4.32 33.04 1.96
N TYR A 146 -4.74 33.09 0.71
CA TYR A 146 -6.06 32.60 0.31
C TYR A 146 -6.17 31.08 0.35
N HIS A 147 -5.08 30.37 0.09
CA HIS A 147 -5.06 28.92 0.22
C HIS A 147 -5.35 28.49 1.66
N LEU A 148 -4.76 29.14 2.66
CA LEU A 148 -4.99 28.84 4.07
C LEU A 148 -6.46 29.08 4.47
N TYR A 149 -7.02 30.24 4.14
CA TYR A 149 -8.44 30.52 4.40
C TYR A 149 -9.36 29.47 3.75
N ARG A 150 -9.13 29.17 2.46
CA ARG A 150 -9.90 28.15 1.75
C ARG A 150 -9.83 26.79 2.44
N THR A 151 -8.62 26.38 2.83
CA THR A 151 -8.38 25.09 3.46
C THR A 151 -9.02 25.02 4.84
N ILE A 152 -8.82 26.02 5.67
CA ILE A 152 -9.38 26.06 7.03
C ILE A 152 -10.91 26.07 6.99
N TYR A 153 -11.54 26.93 6.16
CA TYR A 153 -13.00 26.93 6.03
C TYR A 153 -13.53 25.64 5.41
N GLY A 154 -12.81 25.01 4.49
CA GLY A 154 -13.15 23.68 3.95
C GLY A 154 -13.19 22.63 5.05
N LEU A 155 -12.14 22.54 5.87
CA LEU A 155 -12.08 21.63 7.01
C LEU A 155 -13.18 21.94 8.05
N MET A 156 -13.44 23.21 8.36
CA MET A 156 -14.56 23.57 9.23
C MET A 156 -15.91 23.14 8.66
N GLY A 157 -16.08 23.20 7.34
CA GLY A 157 -17.28 22.71 6.65
C GLY A 157 -17.43 21.19 6.74
N ASP A 158 -16.34 20.45 6.55
CA ASP A 158 -16.33 19.00 6.63
C ASP A 158 -16.70 18.46 8.03
N TYR A 159 -16.32 19.21 9.08
CA TYR A 159 -16.56 18.83 10.48
C TYR A 159 -17.70 19.62 11.16
N ALA A 160 -18.43 20.44 10.42
CA ALA A 160 -19.53 21.20 10.97
C ALA A 160 -20.67 20.30 11.46
N VAL A 161 -21.12 20.51 12.71
CA VAL A 161 -22.20 19.73 13.33
C VAL A 161 -23.58 20.15 12.79
N THR A 162 -23.73 21.42 12.39
CA THR A 162 -25.02 21.94 11.91
C THR A 162 -24.99 22.27 10.43
N GLU A 163 -26.07 21.99 9.71
CA GLU A 163 -26.18 22.34 8.27
C GLU A 163 -26.04 23.86 8.02
N LYS A 164 -26.47 24.71 8.96
CA LYS A 164 -26.29 26.16 8.86
C LYS A 164 -24.80 26.53 8.85
N ALA A 165 -24.03 26.00 9.79
CA ALA A 165 -22.59 26.26 9.88
C ALA A 165 -21.86 25.69 8.67
N LYS A 166 -22.18 24.46 8.27
CA LYS A 166 -21.63 23.79 7.09
C LYS A 166 -21.79 24.62 5.82
N LYS A 167 -23.01 25.12 5.60
CA LYS A 167 -23.34 25.95 4.44
C LYS A 167 -22.56 27.27 4.43
N GLU A 168 -22.41 27.91 5.60
CA GLU A 168 -21.64 29.12 5.72
C GLU A 168 -20.15 28.91 5.48
N TYR A 169 -19.56 27.86 6.04
CA TYR A 169 -18.15 27.56 5.86
C TYR A 169 -17.83 27.21 4.40
N TYR A 170 -18.67 26.44 3.71
CA TYR A 170 -18.48 26.18 2.29
C TYR A 170 -18.67 27.43 1.43
N ARG A 171 -19.57 28.35 1.80
CA ARG A 171 -19.67 29.66 1.15
C ARG A 171 -18.36 30.47 1.27
N MET A 172 -17.71 30.40 2.45
CA MET A 172 -16.39 31.05 2.64
C MET A 172 -15.30 30.30 1.83
N THR A 173 -15.34 28.99 1.78
CA THR A 173 -14.44 28.20 0.94
C THR A 173 -14.55 28.61 -0.53
N ASP A 174 -15.76 28.80 -1.04
CA ASP A 174 -15.99 29.25 -2.43
C ASP A 174 -15.45 30.64 -2.69
N LEU A 175 -15.66 31.56 -1.75
CA LEU A 175 -15.12 32.92 -1.83
C LEU A 175 -13.59 32.95 -1.97
N TYR A 176 -12.89 32.17 -1.14
CA TYR A 176 -11.44 32.09 -1.21
C TYR A 176 -10.92 31.23 -2.37
N ARG A 177 -11.71 30.29 -2.86
CA ARG A 177 -11.45 29.59 -4.13
C ARG A 177 -11.43 30.57 -5.31
N ASP A 178 -12.41 31.46 -5.38
CA ASP A 178 -12.47 32.49 -6.43
C ASP A 178 -11.31 33.50 -6.30
N SER A 179 -10.93 33.86 -5.07
CA SER A 179 -9.75 34.71 -4.83
C SER A 179 -8.46 34.07 -5.31
N LEU A 180 -8.29 32.77 -5.07
CA LEU A 180 -7.13 31.99 -5.56
C LEU A 180 -7.05 31.94 -7.09
N LEU A 181 -8.20 31.84 -7.78
CA LEU A 181 -8.23 31.84 -9.25
C LEU A 181 -7.84 33.18 -9.85
N GLN A 182 -7.99 34.29 -9.10
CA GLN A 182 -7.58 35.62 -9.52
C GLN A 182 -6.07 35.87 -9.37
N VAL A 183 -5.43 35.28 -8.36
CA VAL A 183 -4.01 35.53 -8.05
C VAL A 183 -3.06 34.51 -8.59
N ASN A 184 -3.50 33.28 -8.80
CA ASN A 184 -2.66 32.22 -9.34
C ASN A 184 -2.57 32.33 -10.88
N ALA A 185 -1.36 32.22 -11.42
CA ALA A 185 -1.16 32.14 -12.88
C ALA A 185 -1.95 30.98 -13.48
N SER A 186 -2.63 31.19 -14.59
CA SER A 186 -3.58 30.25 -15.19
C SER A 186 -2.97 28.89 -15.61
N ASP A 187 -1.65 28.86 -15.84
CA ASP A 187 -0.88 27.68 -16.20
C ASP A 187 -0.19 26.99 -15.00
N SER A 188 -0.35 27.57 -13.78
CA SER A 188 0.22 27.02 -12.55
C SER A 188 -0.56 25.81 -12.05
N LEU A 189 0.13 24.90 -11.33
CA LEU A 189 -0.48 23.77 -10.66
C LEU A 189 -1.59 24.22 -9.70
N GLY A 190 -1.32 25.28 -8.91
CA GLY A 190 -2.28 25.84 -7.95
C GLY A 190 -3.59 26.27 -8.61
N HIS A 191 -3.51 26.97 -9.76
CA HIS A 191 -4.70 27.37 -10.51
C HIS A 191 -5.49 26.18 -11.03
N VAL A 192 -4.82 25.19 -11.64
CA VAL A 192 -5.47 23.99 -12.22
C VAL A 192 -6.16 23.16 -11.13
N LEU A 193 -5.52 22.96 -9.97
CA LEU A 193 -6.13 22.24 -8.84
C LEU A 193 -7.37 22.94 -8.30
N VAL A 194 -7.30 24.27 -8.14
CA VAL A 194 -8.43 25.07 -7.63
C VAL A 194 -9.58 25.13 -8.64
N MET A 195 -9.28 25.25 -9.94
CA MET A 195 -10.30 25.24 -10.99
C MET A 195 -10.96 23.87 -11.10
N ALA A 196 -10.18 22.78 -11.05
CA ALA A 196 -10.72 21.42 -11.04
C ALA A 196 -11.62 21.16 -9.83
N ASP A 197 -11.20 21.60 -8.63
CA ASP A 197 -12.01 21.54 -7.42
C ASP A 197 -13.34 22.32 -7.58
N LYS A 198 -13.30 23.52 -8.18
CA LYS A 198 -14.49 24.29 -8.52
C LYS A 198 -15.41 23.53 -9.48
N CYS A 199 -14.89 22.93 -10.54
CA CYS A 199 -15.63 22.10 -11.46
C CYS A 199 -16.27 20.89 -10.76
N ILE A 200 -15.54 20.23 -9.86
CA ILE A 200 -16.01 19.08 -9.07
C ILE A 200 -17.21 19.49 -8.19
N VAL A 201 -17.12 20.60 -7.48
CA VAL A 201 -18.20 21.10 -6.61
C VAL A 201 -19.46 21.46 -7.42
N HIS A 202 -19.28 21.93 -8.67
CA HIS A 202 -20.39 22.21 -9.60
C HIS A 202 -20.82 21.03 -10.47
N ALA A 203 -20.43 19.80 -10.10
CA ALA A 203 -20.76 18.55 -10.82
C ALA A 203 -20.27 18.50 -12.28
N GLN A 204 -19.26 19.28 -12.64
CA GLN A 204 -18.59 19.28 -13.94
C GLN A 204 -17.41 18.32 -13.94
N TYR A 205 -17.66 17.05 -13.62
CA TYR A 205 -16.61 16.04 -13.34
C TYR A 205 -15.71 15.77 -14.55
N ASP A 206 -16.29 15.66 -15.76
CA ASP A 206 -15.53 15.37 -16.98
C ASP A 206 -14.56 16.50 -17.33
N GLU A 207 -14.96 17.75 -17.13
CA GLU A 207 -14.10 18.92 -17.33
C GLU A 207 -12.95 18.95 -16.31
N ALA A 208 -13.24 18.69 -15.03
CA ALA A 208 -12.22 18.60 -14.00
C ALA A 208 -11.19 17.50 -14.32
N ILE A 209 -11.66 16.31 -14.67
CA ILE A 209 -10.81 15.17 -15.03
C ILE A 209 -9.93 15.52 -16.24
N ARG A 210 -10.52 16.13 -17.29
CA ARG A 210 -9.78 16.52 -18.49
C ARG A 210 -8.63 17.47 -18.17
N MET A 211 -8.90 18.54 -17.42
CA MET A 211 -7.90 19.56 -17.04
C MET A 211 -6.76 18.95 -16.19
N LEU A 212 -7.12 18.13 -15.20
CA LEU A 212 -6.15 17.47 -14.34
C LEU A 212 -5.27 16.48 -15.11
N MET A 213 -5.85 15.70 -16.03
CA MET A 213 -5.11 14.77 -16.89
C MET A 213 -4.16 15.50 -17.85
N GLU A 214 -4.59 16.61 -18.43
CA GLU A 214 -3.75 17.44 -19.28
C GLU A 214 -2.52 17.94 -18.51
N TYR A 215 -2.72 18.39 -17.26
CA TYR A 215 -1.62 18.83 -16.43
C TYR A 215 -0.74 17.69 -15.94
N TYR A 216 -1.31 16.56 -15.57
CA TYR A 216 -0.58 15.35 -15.14
C TYR A 216 0.37 14.81 -16.19
N ASN A 217 0.04 14.97 -17.47
CA ASN A 217 0.89 14.56 -18.60
C ASN A 217 2.06 15.51 -18.90
N LYS A 218 2.20 16.63 -18.17
CA LYS A 218 3.35 17.52 -18.32
C LYS A 218 4.64 16.82 -17.88
N PRO A 219 5.76 16.96 -18.63
CA PRO A 219 7.05 16.43 -18.20
C PRO A 219 7.54 17.15 -16.92
N SER A 220 8.27 16.48 -16.08
CA SER A 220 8.94 17.05 -14.88
C SER A 220 8.05 17.40 -13.66
N LEU A 221 6.94 16.70 -13.44
CA LEU A 221 6.21 16.81 -12.18
C LEU A 221 6.96 16.06 -11.06
N ASP A 222 7.16 16.73 -9.92
CA ASP A 222 7.64 16.07 -8.71
C ASP A 222 6.58 15.16 -8.08
N ASP A 223 6.97 14.32 -7.14
CA ASP A 223 6.05 13.35 -6.53
C ASP A 223 4.97 14.03 -5.69
N HIS A 224 5.24 15.16 -5.05
CA HIS A 224 4.23 15.92 -4.31
C HIS A 224 3.14 16.47 -5.24
N SER A 225 3.52 17.09 -6.36
CA SER A 225 2.61 17.55 -7.41
C SER A 225 1.76 16.41 -7.98
N LYS A 226 2.38 15.25 -8.23
CA LYS A 226 1.67 14.04 -8.66
C LYS A 226 0.66 13.56 -7.62
N ALA A 227 1.02 13.54 -6.33
CA ALA A 227 0.12 13.15 -5.25
C ALA A 227 -1.13 14.03 -5.22
N MET A 228 -0.97 15.36 -5.28
CA MET A 228 -2.09 16.30 -5.29
C MET A 228 -2.99 16.14 -6.51
N LEU A 229 -2.41 16.04 -7.72
CA LEU A 229 -3.17 15.86 -8.96
C LEU A 229 -3.97 14.55 -8.97
N THR A 230 -3.30 13.45 -8.61
CA THR A 230 -3.93 12.13 -8.63
C THR A 230 -4.97 11.98 -7.51
N TYR A 231 -4.76 12.62 -6.36
CA TYR A 231 -5.80 12.69 -5.33
C TYR A 231 -7.04 13.44 -5.84
N THR A 232 -6.86 14.62 -6.45
CA THR A 232 -7.98 15.41 -6.98
C THR A 232 -8.69 14.68 -8.14
N LEU A 233 -7.95 13.98 -9.01
CA LEU A 233 -8.51 13.07 -10.02
C LEU A 233 -9.38 11.99 -9.38
N SER A 234 -8.91 11.37 -8.29
CA SER A 234 -9.67 10.34 -7.59
C SER A 234 -11.02 10.84 -7.07
N GLU A 235 -11.07 12.10 -6.58
CA GLU A 235 -12.33 12.72 -6.13
C GLU A 235 -13.27 13.00 -7.31
N GLY A 236 -12.74 13.45 -8.44
CA GLY A 236 -13.54 13.59 -9.69
C GLY A 236 -14.17 12.27 -10.13
N TYR A 237 -13.38 11.19 -10.17
CA TYR A 237 -13.88 9.84 -10.51
C TYR A 237 -14.87 9.30 -9.46
N ARG A 238 -14.61 9.55 -8.17
CA ARG A 238 -15.53 9.16 -7.09
C ARG A 238 -16.91 9.77 -7.25
N LEU A 239 -16.99 11.07 -7.49
CA LEU A 239 -18.26 11.79 -7.64
C LEU A 239 -18.95 11.49 -8.96
N LYS A 240 -18.20 11.12 -10.00
CA LYS A 240 -18.71 10.59 -11.25
C LYS A 240 -19.29 9.16 -11.09
N GLY A 241 -18.98 8.45 -10.00
CA GLY A 241 -19.41 7.07 -9.73
C GLY A 241 -18.49 6.01 -10.33
N ASP A 242 -17.33 6.38 -10.84
CA ASP A 242 -16.32 5.44 -11.38
C ASP A 242 -15.37 4.99 -10.26
N LYS A 243 -15.73 3.87 -9.60
CA LYS A 243 -14.93 3.28 -8.54
C LYS A 243 -13.56 2.78 -8.99
N GLN A 244 -13.42 2.33 -10.25
CA GLN A 244 -12.15 1.82 -10.75
C GLN A 244 -11.19 2.98 -11.01
N GLY A 245 -11.65 4.06 -11.64
CA GLY A 245 -10.89 5.29 -11.78
C GLY A 245 -10.49 5.88 -10.42
N GLN A 246 -11.42 5.95 -9.47
CA GLN A 246 -11.14 6.39 -8.10
C GLN A 246 -10.01 5.57 -7.47
N LYS A 247 -10.11 4.24 -7.49
CA LYS A 247 -9.12 3.33 -6.92
C LYS A 247 -7.75 3.50 -7.57
N HIS A 248 -7.71 3.59 -8.88
CA HIS A 248 -6.47 3.77 -9.65
C HIS A 248 -5.72 5.04 -9.24
N TYR A 249 -6.42 6.18 -9.22
CA TYR A 249 -5.79 7.47 -8.90
C TYR A 249 -5.48 7.63 -7.42
N LEU A 250 -6.27 7.03 -6.51
CA LEU A 250 -5.88 6.92 -5.09
C LEU A 250 -4.60 6.10 -4.90
N ALA A 251 -4.44 5.01 -5.66
CA ALA A 251 -3.22 4.21 -5.58
C ALA A 251 -1.98 4.99 -6.04
N LEU A 252 -2.10 5.76 -7.14
CA LEU A 252 -1.02 6.63 -7.61
C LEU A 252 -0.67 7.73 -6.59
N SER A 253 -1.69 8.37 -5.99
CA SER A 253 -1.48 9.36 -4.93
C SER A 253 -0.79 8.75 -3.71
N ALA A 254 -1.25 7.58 -3.24
CA ALA A 254 -0.65 6.90 -2.10
C ALA A 254 0.82 6.51 -2.35
N ILE A 255 1.17 6.07 -3.57
CA ILE A 255 2.56 5.76 -3.95
C ILE A 255 3.44 7.02 -3.85
N ALA A 256 2.96 8.14 -4.38
CA ALA A 256 3.70 9.40 -4.37
C ALA A 256 3.88 9.94 -2.94
N ASP A 257 2.82 9.93 -2.11
CA ASP A 257 2.87 10.32 -0.70
C ASP A 257 3.88 9.47 0.09
N LEU A 258 3.80 8.13 -0.02
CA LEU A 258 4.66 7.20 0.70
C LEU A 258 6.13 7.34 0.28
N LYS A 259 6.43 7.51 -1.02
CA LYS A 259 7.80 7.71 -1.53
C LYS A 259 8.40 9.04 -1.07
N SER A 260 7.57 10.07 -0.92
CA SER A 260 7.97 11.37 -0.39
C SER A 260 8.06 11.39 1.15
N ALA A 261 7.82 10.27 1.82
CA ALA A 261 7.72 10.13 3.27
C ALA A 261 6.74 11.14 3.90
N VAL A 262 5.68 11.50 3.17
CA VAL A 262 4.54 12.25 3.74
C VAL A 262 3.83 11.35 4.73
N LYS A 263 3.42 11.89 5.89
CA LYS A 263 2.70 11.15 6.94
C LYS A 263 1.30 11.71 7.22
N GLU A 264 1.02 12.93 6.74
CA GLU A 264 -0.31 13.55 6.78
C GLU A 264 -0.97 13.37 5.42
N TYR A 265 -1.46 12.18 5.08
CA TYR A 265 -2.10 11.86 3.80
C TYR A 265 -3.49 11.24 4.00
N VAL A 266 -4.34 11.38 2.97
CA VAL A 266 -5.72 10.86 2.93
C VAL A 266 -5.85 9.68 1.97
N SER A 267 -5.00 9.64 0.96
CA SER A 267 -5.09 8.72 -0.18
C SER A 267 -5.09 7.23 0.24
N LEU A 268 -4.13 6.82 1.07
CA LEU A 268 -4.01 5.42 1.51
C LEU A 268 -5.19 4.99 2.40
N ARG A 269 -5.70 5.87 3.28
CA ARG A 269 -6.88 5.61 4.10
C ARG A 269 -8.14 5.39 3.25
N LYS A 270 -8.38 6.28 2.27
CA LYS A 270 -9.52 6.14 1.34
C LYS A 270 -9.38 4.87 0.49
N LEU A 271 -8.16 4.55 0.05
CA LEU A 271 -7.87 3.33 -0.68
C LEU A 271 -8.14 2.08 0.18
N ALA A 272 -7.77 2.11 1.48
CA ALA A 272 -8.07 1.02 2.42
C ALA A 272 -9.57 0.71 2.49
N SER A 273 -10.42 1.74 2.53
CA SER A 273 -11.87 1.55 2.53
C SER A 273 -12.37 0.90 1.23
N LEU A 274 -11.84 1.32 0.07
CA LEU A 274 -12.24 0.73 -1.22
C LEU A 274 -11.85 -0.74 -1.34
N VAL A 275 -10.63 -1.10 -0.96
CA VAL A 275 -10.17 -2.50 -1.02
C VAL A 275 -10.88 -3.36 0.02
N TYR A 276 -11.33 -2.79 1.15
CA TYR A 276 -12.19 -3.46 2.12
C TYR A 276 -13.56 -3.81 1.52
N ASP A 277 -14.19 -2.86 0.84
CA ASP A 277 -15.47 -3.05 0.16
C ASP A 277 -15.39 -4.13 -0.94
N GLU A 278 -14.22 -4.31 -1.54
CA GLU A 278 -13.93 -5.38 -2.51
C GLU A 278 -13.59 -6.74 -1.86
N GLY A 279 -13.48 -6.81 -0.53
CA GLY A 279 -13.18 -8.02 0.22
C GLY A 279 -11.70 -8.31 0.46
N ASP A 280 -10.78 -7.42 0.03
CA ASP A 280 -9.35 -7.54 0.33
C ASP A 280 -9.04 -7.00 1.75
N ILE A 281 -9.44 -7.79 2.74
CA ILE A 281 -9.33 -7.44 4.17
C ILE A 281 -7.87 -7.26 4.58
N ASP A 282 -6.94 -8.04 4.02
CA ASP A 282 -5.52 -7.99 4.39
C ASP A 282 -4.89 -6.66 3.98
N ARG A 283 -5.10 -6.21 2.72
CA ARG A 283 -4.63 -4.91 2.27
C ARG A 283 -5.32 -3.78 3.02
N ALA A 284 -6.64 -3.86 3.20
CA ALA A 284 -7.40 -2.85 3.94
C ALA A 284 -6.82 -2.62 5.34
N TYR A 285 -6.57 -3.71 6.08
CA TYR A 285 -5.96 -3.64 7.39
C TYR A 285 -4.55 -3.04 7.37
N ASN A 286 -3.68 -3.54 6.48
CA ASN A 286 -2.30 -3.08 6.38
C ASN A 286 -2.19 -1.60 5.98
N TYR A 287 -3.01 -1.15 5.03
CA TYR A 287 -3.03 0.24 4.58
C TYR A 287 -3.53 1.18 5.67
N LEU A 288 -4.60 0.78 6.36
CA LEU A 288 -5.17 1.60 7.43
C LEU A 288 -4.26 1.66 8.66
N LYS A 289 -3.61 0.52 9.00
CA LYS A 289 -2.60 0.46 10.05
C LYS A 289 -1.41 1.37 9.74
N CYS A 290 -0.89 1.33 8.51
CA CYS A 290 0.18 2.20 8.05
C CYS A 290 -0.23 3.68 8.17
N SER A 291 -1.45 4.02 7.71
CA SER A 291 -1.98 5.39 7.81
C SER A 291 -2.12 5.87 9.27
N LEU A 292 -2.54 4.99 10.18
CA LEU A 292 -2.67 5.32 11.60
C LEU A 292 -1.31 5.57 12.26
N GLU A 293 -0.33 4.70 11.99
CA GLU A 293 1.03 4.85 12.50
C GLU A 293 1.66 6.16 12.01
N ASP A 294 1.53 6.48 10.72
CA ASP A 294 2.07 7.70 10.13
C ASP A 294 1.36 8.96 10.67
N ALA A 295 0.03 8.97 10.75
CA ALA A 295 -0.72 10.09 11.33
C ALA A 295 -0.37 10.34 12.80
N THR A 296 -0.13 9.28 13.57
CA THR A 296 0.30 9.36 14.97
C THR A 296 1.71 9.93 15.09
N LEU A 297 2.66 9.46 14.28
CA LEU A 297 4.04 9.97 14.25
C LEU A 297 4.12 11.44 13.80
N CYS A 298 3.24 11.84 12.89
CA CYS A 298 3.12 13.22 12.42
C CYS A 298 2.45 14.15 13.44
N ASN A 299 1.76 13.64 14.45
CA ASN A 299 0.82 14.34 15.32
C ASN A 299 -0.37 14.98 14.55
N ALA A 300 -0.78 14.31 13.45
CA ALA A 300 -1.91 14.73 12.61
C ALA A 300 -3.23 14.30 13.27
N ARG A 301 -3.69 15.07 14.29
CA ARG A 301 -4.84 14.73 15.14
C ARG A 301 -6.12 14.47 14.35
N LEU A 302 -6.37 15.29 13.34
CA LEU A 302 -7.53 15.16 12.48
C LEU A 302 -7.52 13.84 11.72
N ARG A 303 -6.39 13.47 11.13
CA ARG A 303 -6.23 12.18 10.41
C ARG A 303 -6.36 10.99 11.35
N THR A 304 -5.78 11.09 12.55
CA THR A 304 -5.95 10.07 13.59
C THR A 304 -7.43 9.87 13.95
N LEU A 305 -8.20 10.96 14.09
CA LEU A 305 -9.64 10.91 14.36
C LEU A 305 -10.40 10.23 13.21
N GLU A 306 -10.16 10.63 11.96
CA GLU A 306 -10.80 10.03 10.78
C GLU A 306 -10.52 8.52 10.67
N ILE A 307 -9.28 8.12 10.91
CA ILE A 307 -8.87 6.71 10.86
C ILE A 307 -9.54 5.93 12.00
N SER A 308 -9.61 6.50 13.21
CA SER A 308 -10.20 5.85 14.39
C SER A 308 -11.68 5.49 14.23
N GLN A 309 -12.39 6.13 13.30
CA GLN A 309 -13.79 5.82 12.99
C GLN A 309 -13.93 4.53 12.16
N VAL A 310 -12.97 4.24 11.29
CA VAL A 310 -13.02 3.10 10.35
C VAL A 310 -12.19 1.92 10.84
N PHE A 311 -11.10 2.18 11.56
CA PHE A 311 -10.14 1.16 12.00
C PHE A 311 -10.77 0.00 12.77
N PRO A 312 -11.69 0.20 13.76
CA PRO A 312 -12.27 -0.91 14.51
C PRO A 312 -13.04 -1.90 13.64
N ILE A 313 -13.71 -1.42 12.59
CA ILE A 313 -14.51 -2.25 11.67
C ILE A 313 -13.58 -3.18 10.88
N ILE A 314 -12.53 -2.60 10.29
CA ILE A 314 -11.56 -3.34 9.47
C ILE A 314 -10.71 -4.28 10.35
N ASP A 315 -10.29 -3.82 11.54
CA ASP A 315 -9.55 -4.66 12.49
C ASP A 315 -10.38 -5.87 12.94
N GLN A 316 -11.66 -5.67 13.28
CA GLN A 316 -12.55 -6.78 13.65
C GLN A 316 -12.69 -7.81 12.52
N ALA A 317 -12.88 -7.35 11.29
CA ALA A 317 -12.95 -8.22 10.12
C ALA A 317 -11.64 -9.01 9.92
N TYR A 318 -10.49 -8.35 10.08
CA TYR A 318 -9.17 -8.97 10.00
C TYR A 318 -8.95 -10.00 11.10
N GLN A 319 -9.32 -9.70 12.36
CA GLN A 319 -9.21 -10.63 13.48
C GLN A 319 -10.08 -11.87 13.28
N LEU A 320 -11.32 -11.70 12.80
CA LEU A 320 -12.22 -12.81 12.48
C LEU A 320 -11.64 -13.70 11.36
N LYS A 321 -11.10 -13.11 10.28
CA LYS A 321 -10.44 -13.84 9.21
C LYS A 321 -9.24 -14.63 9.72
N THR A 322 -8.37 -13.99 10.51
CA THR A 322 -7.18 -14.63 11.08
C THR A 322 -7.53 -15.80 12.00
N LYS A 323 -8.55 -15.64 12.87
CA LYS A 323 -9.04 -16.73 13.71
C LYS A 323 -9.55 -17.91 12.89
N ARG A 324 -10.31 -17.64 11.83
CA ARG A 324 -10.80 -18.70 10.92
C ARG A 324 -9.65 -19.44 10.26
N GLN A 325 -8.67 -18.73 9.71
CA GLN A 325 -7.47 -19.33 9.10
C GLN A 325 -6.68 -20.18 10.11
N GLN A 326 -6.52 -19.71 11.35
CA GLN A 326 -5.87 -20.48 12.41
C GLN A 326 -6.64 -21.77 12.75
N GLN A 327 -7.98 -21.73 12.79
CA GLN A 327 -8.80 -22.93 13.00
C GLN A 327 -8.65 -23.93 11.84
N GLU A 328 -8.72 -23.46 10.60
CA GLU A 328 -8.52 -24.30 9.40
C GLU A 328 -7.13 -24.96 9.40
N MET A 329 -6.09 -24.20 9.77
CA MET A 329 -4.73 -24.73 9.90
C MET A 329 -4.63 -25.79 11.00
N LYS A 330 -5.27 -25.59 12.18
CA LYS A 330 -5.32 -26.59 13.26
C LYS A 330 -6.01 -27.88 12.81
N VAL A 331 -7.14 -27.78 12.13
CA VAL A 331 -7.85 -28.94 11.57
C VAL A 331 -6.99 -29.68 10.55
N SER A 332 -6.34 -28.97 9.65
CA SER A 332 -5.41 -29.53 8.67
C SER A 332 -4.25 -30.28 9.33
N LEU A 333 -3.64 -29.70 10.37
CA LEU A 333 -2.57 -30.36 11.13
C LEU A 333 -3.04 -31.66 11.82
N ILE A 334 -4.25 -31.66 12.39
CA ILE A 334 -4.85 -32.85 13.00
C ILE A 334 -5.06 -33.94 11.93
N CYS A 335 -5.60 -33.59 10.77
CA CYS A 335 -5.80 -34.53 9.66
C CYS A 335 -4.48 -35.15 9.16
N ILE A 336 -3.44 -34.33 8.99
CA ILE A 336 -2.09 -34.76 8.59
C ILE A 336 -1.50 -35.71 9.65
N SER A 337 -1.64 -35.40 10.93
CA SER A 337 -1.16 -36.21 12.03
C SER A 337 -1.85 -37.61 12.05
N LEU A 338 -3.18 -37.65 11.89
CA LEU A 338 -3.93 -38.87 11.82
C LEU A 338 -3.51 -39.73 10.60
N LEU A 339 -3.33 -39.12 9.43
CA LEU A 339 -2.87 -39.79 8.23
C LEU A 339 -1.46 -40.36 8.43
N SER A 340 -0.56 -39.63 9.07
CA SER A 340 0.80 -40.07 9.40
C SER A 340 0.79 -41.31 10.31
N VAL A 341 -0.05 -41.31 11.36
CA VAL A 341 -0.22 -42.48 12.24
C VAL A 341 -0.76 -43.68 11.47
N PHE A 342 -1.78 -43.49 10.61
CA PHE A 342 -2.31 -44.55 9.77
C PHE A 342 -1.25 -45.15 8.85
N LEU A 343 -0.40 -44.32 8.27
CA LEU A 343 0.68 -44.74 7.37
C LEU A 343 1.74 -45.56 8.11
N LEU A 344 2.09 -45.17 9.33
CA LEU A 344 3.00 -45.91 10.20
C LEU A 344 2.43 -47.30 10.54
N VAL A 345 1.14 -47.40 10.87
CA VAL A 345 0.45 -48.65 11.14
C VAL A 345 0.44 -49.52 9.87
N ALA A 346 0.16 -48.98 8.71
CA ALA A 346 0.20 -49.68 7.44
C ALA A 346 1.61 -50.24 7.12
N ILE A 347 2.64 -49.42 7.30
CA ILE A 347 4.04 -49.84 7.12
C ILE A 347 4.38 -50.99 8.07
N PHE A 348 3.99 -50.90 9.34
CA PHE A 348 4.19 -51.97 10.30
C PHE A 348 3.49 -53.25 9.89
N PHE A 349 2.27 -53.16 9.38
CA PHE A 349 1.53 -54.34 8.89
C PHE A 349 2.18 -54.95 7.66
N VAL A 350 2.61 -54.17 6.70
CA VAL A 350 3.36 -54.63 5.53
C VAL A 350 4.67 -55.28 5.94
N TYR A 351 5.42 -54.68 6.86
CA TYR A 351 6.65 -55.28 7.39
C TYR A 351 6.41 -56.65 8.04
N LYS A 352 5.35 -56.79 8.86
CA LYS A 352 4.96 -58.08 9.47
C LYS A 352 4.58 -59.11 8.43
N GLN A 353 3.86 -58.75 7.36
CA GLN A 353 3.53 -59.62 6.26
C GLN A 353 4.78 -60.03 5.46
N MET A 354 5.66 -59.14 5.14
CA MET A 354 6.93 -59.44 4.45
C MET A 354 7.77 -60.46 5.26
N LYS A 355 7.82 -60.32 6.60
CA LYS A 355 8.53 -61.27 7.47
C LYS A 355 7.91 -62.67 7.42
N LYS A 356 6.56 -62.80 7.38
CA LYS A 356 5.85 -64.07 7.20
C LYS A 356 6.13 -64.70 5.84
N VAL A 357 6.08 -63.89 4.77
CA VAL A 357 6.37 -64.35 3.41
C VAL A 357 7.82 -64.84 3.28
N ALA A 358 8.77 -64.14 3.88
CA ALA A 358 10.18 -64.50 3.91
C ALA A 358 10.41 -65.84 4.65
N ALA A 359 9.70 -66.06 5.78
CA ALA A 359 9.76 -67.33 6.52
C ALA A 359 9.20 -68.46 5.71
N ALA A 360 8.01 -68.34 5.11
CA ALA A 360 7.40 -69.34 4.23
C ALA A 360 8.27 -69.66 2.99
N ARG A 361 8.91 -68.62 2.41
CA ARG A 361 9.83 -68.83 1.28
C ARG A 361 11.06 -69.63 1.68
N ARG A 362 11.62 -69.48 2.88
CA ARG A 362 12.71 -70.30 3.41
C ARG A 362 12.26 -71.73 3.55
N GLU A 363 11.11 -71.98 4.16
CA GLU A 363 10.55 -73.35 4.33
C GLU A 363 10.34 -74.03 2.97
N VAL A 364 9.87 -73.31 1.94
CA VAL A 364 9.74 -73.86 0.57
C VAL A 364 11.10 -74.17 -0.04
N VAL A 365 12.12 -73.38 0.16
CA VAL A 365 13.48 -73.57 -0.34
C VAL A 365 14.08 -74.82 0.37
N ASP A 366 13.98 -74.91 1.70
CA ASP A 366 14.48 -76.04 2.49
C ASP A 366 13.78 -77.35 2.09
N THR A 367 12.47 -77.33 1.85
CA THR A 367 11.69 -78.51 1.38
C THR A 367 12.10 -78.90 -0.04
N ASN A 368 12.35 -77.96 -0.95
CA ASN A 368 12.81 -78.23 -2.31
C ASN A 368 14.23 -78.85 -2.33
N THR A 369 15.13 -78.40 -1.47
CA THR A 369 16.46 -78.99 -1.31
C THR A 369 16.37 -80.43 -0.82
N LEU A 370 15.53 -80.71 0.20
CA LEU A 370 15.27 -82.03 0.70
C LEU A 370 14.64 -82.95 -0.38
N LEU A 371 13.71 -82.47 -1.16
CA LEU A 371 13.12 -83.20 -2.29
C LEU A 371 14.14 -83.47 -3.38
N GLN A 372 15.09 -82.57 -3.65
CA GLN A 372 16.20 -82.85 -4.58
C GLN A 372 17.12 -84.00 -4.06
N GLU A 373 17.51 -83.93 -2.80
CA GLU A 373 18.33 -84.97 -2.15
C GLU A 373 17.63 -86.32 -2.18
N LEU A 374 16.34 -86.42 -1.83
CA LEU A 374 15.54 -87.59 -1.90
C LEU A 374 15.40 -88.12 -3.34
N ASN A 375 15.25 -87.28 -4.35
CA ASN A 375 15.21 -87.69 -5.76
C ASN A 375 16.56 -88.25 -6.23
N GLU A 376 17.68 -87.68 -5.79
CA GLU A 376 19.00 -88.22 -6.10
C GLU A 376 19.19 -89.60 -5.43
N GLU A 377 18.86 -89.76 -4.14
CA GLU A 377 18.88 -91.09 -3.46
C GLU A 377 17.99 -92.13 -4.15
N LEU A 378 16.80 -91.70 -4.59
CA LEU A 378 15.85 -92.55 -5.29
C LEU A 378 16.37 -92.94 -6.67
N HIS A 379 17.08 -92.07 -7.36
CA HIS A 379 17.72 -92.34 -8.65
C HIS A 379 18.87 -93.31 -8.49
N ASP A 380 19.72 -93.13 -7.46
CA ASP A 380 20.83 -94.06 -7.15
C ASP A 380 20.32 -95.44 -6.74
N SER A 381 19.29 -95.53 -5.89
CA SER A 381 18.65 -96.73 -5.49
C SER A 381 18.03 -97.52 -6.70
N ASN A 382 17.35 -96.76 -7.59
CA ASN A 382 16.81 -97.34 -8.83
C ASN A 382 17.91 -97.81 -9.78
N SER A 383 19.05 -97.12 -9.82
CA SER A 383 20.21 -97.54 -10.61
C SER A 383 20.82 -98.83 -10.06
N GLN A 384 20.99 -98.97 -8.73
CA GLN A 384 21.45 -100.16 -8.06
C GLN A 384 20.49 -101.32 -8.22
N LEU A 385 19.16 -101.08 -8.14
CA LEU A 385 18.15 -102.11 -8.41
C LEU A 385 18.19 -102.64 -9.85
N LYS A 386 18.42 -101.70 -10.83
CA LYS A 386 18.60 -102.10 -12.25
C LYS A 386 19.85 -102.96 -12.43
N GLU A 387 20.97 -102.60 -11.80
CA GLU A 387 22.22 -103.35 -11.86
C GLU A 387 22.08 -104.75 -11.19
N MET A 388 21.42 -104.79 -10.02
CA MET A 388 21.11 -106.01 -9.31
C MET A 388 20.15 -106.92 -10.12
N ASN A 389 19.12 -106.39 -10.78
CA ASN A 389 18.24 -107.09 -11.67
C ASN A 389 18.98 -107.61 -12.92
N HIS A 390 19.92 -106.82 -13.44
CA HIS A 390 20.76 -107.27 -14.58
C HIS A 390 21.65 -108.41 -14.15
N THR A 391 22.35 -108.37 -13.01
CA THR A 391 23.17 -109.40 -12.47
C THR A 391 22.37 -110.68 -12.12
N LEU A 392 21.14 -110.48 -11.58
CA LEU A 392 20.23 -111.63 -11.31
C LEU A 392 19.75 -112.34 -12.60
N SER A 393 19.50 -111.54 -13.65
CA SER A 393 19.11 -112.03 -14.98
C SER A 393 20.27 -112.79 -15.64
N GLU A 394 21.49 -112.30 -15.53
CA GLU A 394 22.70 -113.00 -16.00
C GLU A 394 22.96 -114.28 -15.23
N ALA A 395 22.81 -114.24 -13.89
CA ALA A 395 22.99 -115.46 -13.04
C ALA A 395 21.91 -116.55 -13.34
N ASN A 396 20.69 -116.13 -13.70
CA ASN A 396 19.66 -117.08 -14.12
C ASN A 396 19.92 -117.67 -15.53
N TYR A 397 20.53 -116.84 -16.43
CA TYR A 397 20.90 -117.31 -17.77
C TYR A 397 22.06 -118.38 -17.76
N ILE A 398 22.90 -118.33 -16.74
CA ILE A 398 24.01 -119.31 -16.54
C ILE A 398 23.54 -120.59 -15.90
N LYS A 399 22.28 -120.71 -15.37
CA LYS A 399 21.70 -121.89 -14.73
C LYS A 399 20.83 -122.71 -15.63
N GLU A 400 20.48 -122.28 -16.83
CA GLU A 400 19.87 -123.07 -17.88
C GLU A 400 20.96 -123.61 -18.83
#